data_a22f92312c9582ef57e7484fa7c239dc
#
_entry.id   a22f92312c9582ef57e7484fa7c239dc
#
_cell.length_a   1.000
_cell.length_b   1.000
_cell.length_c   1.000
_cell.angle_alpha   90.00
_cell.angle_beta   90.00
_cell.angle_gamma   90.00
#
_symmetry.space_group_name_H-M   'P 1'
#
loop_
_entity.id
_entity.type
_entity.pdbx_description
1 polymer ?
#
loop_
_entity_poly.entity_id
_entity_poly.type
_entity_poly.pdbx_seq_one_letter_code
_entity_poly.pdbx_strand_id
1 'polypeptide(L)'
;MGIWKKILDHYNSWKLGHKLLCAFTLASIIPLLLIQIFAFQVNRKQMTEKIDELMVSNLTQIAERVNLNMEVYTNLLYQIYKDEQVIDSVTALTDDQETHKAVAYNQIVKRMKQYRNSDAGIRCLSIICPDGLAVTYDFETDSSLNTIWNNYSDMRQAPPYCEAVDAPGMVLSDTMRFEEGENPGHFFHISKRLFDFDDLEKGSIATVVMSVDQSILSSICGNGTKRDNSINFIMNQKQEIISYPDEDFTGISINPDLSTEEFVKVSGYLKNKKIALNQYEDADTGWIFCNAYDRDYMLRDVTRTQGMQLGITVLLLSFALVLIIYTIRNMDASVKSVVQGMQEVKKGNLDVLVPVQSFDEIGTITDNFNEMTVKVRELIREVTEAQENQKNAEIRALEAQINPHFLYNTLDSINWMAIEKEEYEISKMIRNLGVILRYSVNKSNQIVTIRELADWLEKYISLQQMRFNDAFAYRLNIDEETYDRKVYKLLLQPFVENAIIHGFKEMESGGLLQIDIMPAQHDPGIVIIIEDNGKGMPQDMLKCYNDREEAIKDEGRSIGLHNAFSRMNMYYGEKASWNVSSMEGMGTVITLRLPVL
;
A
#
# COMPACT_ATOMS: atom_id res chain seq x y z
N MET A 1 -22.28 4.88 -22.44
CA MET A 1 -21.39 3.74 -22.82
C MET A 1 -19.92 4.14 -23.09
N GLY A 2 -19.61 5.35 -23.60
CA GLY A 2 -18.24 5.79 -23.94
C GLY A 2 -17.28 6.05 -22.77
N ILE A 3 -17.77 6.55 -21.61
CA ILE A 3 -16.94 6.89 -20.46
C ILE A 3 -16.39 5.62 -19.76
N TRP A 4 -17.25 4.62 -19.56
CA TRP A 4 -16.86 3.34 -18.98
C TRP A 4 -15.81 2.60 -19.81
N LYS A 5 -15.92 2.67 -21.14
CA LYS A 5 -14.93 2.06 -22.04
C LYS A 5 -13.57 2.76 -21.93
N LYS A 6 -13.53 4.10 -21.88
CA LYS A 6 -12.28 4.85 -21.67
C LYS A 6 -11.62 4.56 -20.32
N ILE A 7 -12.43 4.44 -19.25
CA ILE A 7 -11.92 4.09 -17.91
C ILE A 7 -11.36 2.67 -17.93
N LEU A 8 -12.04 1.71 -18.57
CA LEU A 8 -11.61 0.32 -18.67
C LEU A 8 -10.31 0.19 -19.50
N ASP A 9 -10.22 0.92 -20.61
CA ASP A 9 -9.03 0.95 -21.47
C ASP A 9 -7.83 1.57 -20.73
N HIS A 10 -8.07 2.65 -19.96
CA HIS A 10 -7.04 3.26 -19.11
C HIS A 10 -6.60 2.33 -17.99
N TYR A 11 -7.54 1.66 -17.31
CA TYR A 11 -7.24 0.64 -16.29
C TYR A 11 -6.44 -0.53 -16.89
N ASN A 12 -6.80 -0.99 -18.10
CA ASN A 12 -6.10 -2.09 -18.76
C ASN A 12 -4.65 -1.76 -19.13
N SER A 13 -4.32 -0.48 -19.33
CA SER A 13 -2.95 -0.03 -19.61
C SER A 13 -2.04 0.01 -18.37
N TRP A 14 -2.61 -0.10 -17.17
CA TRP A 14 -1.84 -0.05 -15.93
C TRP A 14 -1.01 -1.32 -15.73
N LYS A 15 0.12 -1.20 -15.03
CA LYS A 15 0.89 -2.35 -14.56
C LYS A 15 0.06 -3.16 -13.57
N LEU A 16 0.33 -4.46 -13.50
CA LEU A 16 -0.39 -5.40 -12.65
C LEU A 16 -0.47 -4.96 -11.18
N GLY A 17 0.65 -4.45 -10.63
CA GLY A 17 0.70 -3.95 -9.26
C GLY A 17 -0.27 -2.78 -8.99
N HIS A 18 -0.39 -1.83 -9.93
CA HIS A 18 -1.34 -0.72 -9.80
C HIS A 18 -2.80 -1.19 -9.89
N LYS A 19 -3.09 -2.19 -10.76
CA LYS A 19 -4.42 -2.80 -10.87
C LYS A 19 -4.83 -3.47 -9.55
N LEU A 20 -3.93 -4.25 -8.97
CA LEU A 20 -4.17 -4.95 -7.69
C LEU A 20 -4.37 -3.95 -6.54
N LEU A 21 -3.53 -2.92 -6.45
CA LEU A 21 -3.67 -1.87 -5.44
C LEU A 21 -5.02 -1.15 -5.55
N CYS A 22 -5.41 -0.76 -6.76
CA CYS A 22 -6.69 -0.09 -7.02
C CYS A 22 -7.87 -1.01 -6.69
N ALA A 23 -7.84 -2.26 -7.14
CA ALA A 23 -8.89 -3.23 -6.85
C ALA A 23 -9.05 -3.47 -5.35
N PHE A 24 -7.95 -3.61 -4.62
CA PHE A 24 -7.98 -3.79 -3.17
C PHE A 24 -8.49 -2.54 -2.45
N THR A 25 -8.03 -1.35 -2.85
CA THR A 25 -8.50 -0.09 -2.27
C THR A 25 -10.01 0.08 -2.45
N LEU A 26 -10.52 -0.18 -3.65
CA LEU A 26 -11.94 -0.08 -3.96
C LEU A 26 -12.77 -1.18 -3.25
N ALA A 27 -12.27 -2.41 -3.21
CA ALA A 27 -13.02 -3.54 -2.66
C ALA A 27 -12.97 -3.66 -1.13
N SER A 28 -11.92 -3.16 -0.48
CA SER A 28 -11.71 -3.35 0.96
C SER A 28 -11.65 -2.04 1.75
N ILE A 29 -10.80 -1.09 1.35
CA ILE A 29 -10.57 0.13 2.14
C ILE A 29 -11.80 1.04 2.10
N ILE A 30 -12.33 1.35 0.93
CA ILE A 30 -13.46 2.26 0.78
C ILE A 30 -14.73 1.73 1.46
N PRO A 31 -15.18 0.47 1.25
CA PRO A 31 -16.34 -0.06 1.94
C PRO A 31 -16.18 -0.08 3.46
N LEU A 32 -14.99 -0.42 3.96
CA LEU A 32 -14.73 -0.48 5.39
C LEU A 32 -14.80 0.91 6.03
N LEU A 33 -14.27 1.94 5.39
CA LEU A 33 -14.40 3.33 5.83
C LEU A 33 -15.86 3.82 5.78
N LEU A 34 -16.61 3.46 4.74
CA LEU A 34 -18.04 3.80 4.64
C LEU A 34 -18.85 3.13 5.76
N ILE A 35 -18.60 1.86 6.04
CA ILE A 35 -19.24 1.14 7.15
C ILE A 35 -18.89 1.81 8.48
N GLN A 36 -17.65 2.21 8.69
CA GLN A 36 -17.22 2.89 9.91
C GLN A 36 -17.92 4.24 10.11
N ILE A 37 -18.02 5.05 9.05
CA ILE A 37 -18.73 6.34 9.07
C ILE A 37 -20.23 6.12 9.35
N PHE A 38 -20.84 5.15 8.69
CA PHE A 38 -22.25 4.80 8.90
C PHE A 38 -22.49 4.32 10.32
N ALA A 39 -21.69 3.39 10.83
CA ALA A 39 -21.77 2.90 12.20
C ALA A 39 -21.59 4.03 13.23
N PHE A 40 -20.67 4.98 12.97
CA PHE A 40 -20.52 6.16 13.81
C PHE A 40 -21.81 6.99 13.91
N GLN A 41 -22.45 7.27 12.78
CA GLN A 41 -23.69 8.05 12.73
C GLN A 41 -24.85 7.31 13.44
N VAL A 42 -25.00 6.02 13.16
CA VAL A 42 -26.05 5.19 13.76
C VAL A 42 -25.87 5.09 15.27
N ASN A 43 -24.69 4.76 15.75
CA ASN A 43 -24.40 4.63 17.18
C ASN A 43 -24.61 5.95 17.92
N ARG A 44 -24.19 7.07 17.34
CA ARG A 44 -24.41 8.40 17.93
C ARG A 44 -25.89 8.72 18.04
N LYS A 45 -26.68 8.44 17.01
CA LYS A 45 -28.13 8.65 17.02
C LYS A 45 -28.82 7.77 18.06
N GLN A 46 -28.54 6.46 18.04
CA GLN A 46 -29.13 5.51 18.99
C GLN A 46 -28.79 5.87 20.45
N MET A 47 -27.54 6.29 20.71
CA MET A 47 -27.14 6.67 22.05
C MET A 47 -27.82 7.95 22.51
N THR A 48 -28.02 8.93 21.61
CA THR A 48 -28.78 10.14 21.93
C THR A 48 -30.24 9.77 22.31
N GLU A 49 -30.92 8.99 21.48
CA GLU A 49 -32.28 8.54 21.71
C GLU A 49 -32.38 7.74 23.04
N LYS A 50 -31.38 6.91 23.33
CA LYS A 50 -31.38 6.14 24.60
C LYS A 50 -31.15 7.02 25.82
N ILE A 51 -30.32 8.06 25.72
CA ILE A 51 -30.13 9.04 26.79
C ILE A 51 -31.45 9.79 27.02
N ASP A 52 -32.12 10.27 25.99
CA ASP A 52 -33.37 10.98 26.08
C ASP A 52 -34.46 10.08 26.74
N GLU A 53 -34.58 8.82 26.32
CA GLU A 53 -35.48 7.84 26.92
C GLU A 53 -35.21 7.64 28.41
N LEU A 54 -33.95 7.49 28.82
CA LEU A 54 -33.53 7.33 30.19
C LEU A 54 -33.83 8.59 31.02
N MET A 55 -33.62 9.79 30.45
CA MET A 55 -33.93 11.05 31.13
C MET A 55 -35.43 11.23 31.35
N VAL A 56 -36.27 10.91 30.36
CA VAL A 56 -37.72 10.94 30.49
C VAL A 56 -38.18 9.91 31.55
N SER A 57 -37.63 8.70 31.52
CA SER A 57 -37.94 7.68 32.56
C SER A 57 -37.55 8.14 33.96
N ASN A 58 -36.41 8.83 34.09
CA ASN A 58 -36.01 9.44 35.38
C ASN A 58 -36.99 10.51 35.82
N LEU A 59 -37.44 11.40 34.91
CA LEU A 59 -38.46 12.42 35.22
C LEU A 59 -39.77 11.80 35.68
N THR A 60 -40.22 10.72 35.05
CA THR A 60 -41.43 9.98 35.48
C THR A 60 -41.27 9.46 36.91
N GLN A 61 -40.11 8.88 37.27
CA GLN A 61 -39.83 8.41 38.63
C GLN A 61 -39.79 9.57 39.65
N ILE A 62 -39.24 10.74 39.24
CA ILE A 62 -39.24 11.94 40.08
C ILE A 62 -40.68 12.39 40.32
N ALA A 63 -41.52 12.44 39.29
CA ALA A 63 -42.94 12.82 39.39
C ALA A 63 -43.70 11.85 40.29
N GLU A 64 -43.53 10.52 40.15
CA GLU A 64 -44.13 9.52 41.03
C GLU A 64 -43.72 9.74 42.50
N ARG A 65 -42.44 10.06 42.76
CA ARG A 65 -41.98 10.35 44.14
C ARG A 65 -42.58 11.63 44.69
N VAL A 66 -42.76 12.65 43.84
CA VAL A 66 -43.46 13.89 44.22
C VAL A 66 -44.93 13.56 44.56
N ASN A 67 -45.62 12.78 43.71
CA ASN A 67 -47.00 12.38 43.94
C ASN A 67 -47.19 11.59 45.23
N LEU A 68 -46.27 10.66 45.55
CA LEU A 68 -46.26 9.96 46.83
C LEU A 68 -46.15 10.91 48.04
N ASN A 69 -45.36 11.97 47.92
CA ASN A 69 -45.26 13.01 48.95
C ASN A 69 -46.55 13.85 48.99
N MET A 70 -47.18 14.16 47.86
CA MET A 70 -48.47 14.85 47.82
C MET A 70 -49.57 14.04 48.50
N GLU A 71 -49.55 12.71 48.38
CA GLU A 71 -50.49 11.84 49.16
C GLU A 71 -50.36 12.03 50.67
N VAL A 72 -49.14 12.23 51.19
CA VAL A 72 -48.93 12.50 52.63
C VAL A 72 -49.67 13.75 53.06
N TYR A 73 -49.52 14.83 52.25
CA TYR A 73 -50.21 16.10 52.56
C TYR A 73 -51.74 15.99 52.39
N THR A 74 -52.17 15.30 51.35
CA THR A 74 -53.60 15.02 51.13
C THR A 74 -54.21 14.23 52.29
N ASN A 75 -53.54 13.22 52.78
CA ASN A 75 -53.99 12.41 53.93
C ASN A 75 -54.08 13.24 55.22
N LEU A 76 -53.11 14.15 55.41
CA LEU A 76 -53.11 15.05 56.53
C LEU A 76 -54.32 16.03 56.49
N LEU A 77 -54.54 16.62 55.30
CA LEU A 77 -55.76 17.47 55.10
C LEU A 77 -57.05 16.70 55.35
N TYR A 78 -57.14 15.43 54.95
CA TYR A 78 -58.29 14.60 55.25
C TYR A 78 -58.46 14.29 56.75
N GLN A 79 -57.35 14.15 57.52
CA GLN A 79 -57.37 14.01 58.95
C GLN A 79 -57.94 15.28 59.58
N ILE A 80 -57.49 16.46 59.21
CA ILE A 80 -57.98 17.75 59.65
C ILE A 80 -59.48 17.87 59.31
N TYR A 81 -59.86 17.46 58.11
CA TYR A 81 -61.22 17.52 57.61
C TYR A 81 -62.20 16.63 58.34
N LYS A 82 -61.76 15.54 58.94
CA LYS A 82 -62.58 14.59 59.73
C LYS A 82 -62.54 14.83 61.25
N ASP A 83 -61.72 15.81 61.69
CA ASP A 83 -61.55 16.08 63.08
C ASP A 83 -62.72 16.94 63.59
N GLU A 84 -63.70 16.31 64.21
CA GLU A 84 -64.90 16.97 64.81
C GLU A 84 -64.51 18.13 65.70
N GLN A 85 -63.44 17.99 66.52
CA GLN A 85 -63.00 19.08 67.42
C GLN A 85 -62.45 20.31 66.63
N VAL A 86 -61.90 20.11 65.45
CA VAL A 86 -61.48 21.23 64.56
C VAL A 86 -62.74 21.87 63.98
N ILE A 87 -63.69 21.10 63.48
CA ILE A 87 -64.97 21.59 62.92
C ILE A 87 -65.73 22.39 63.94
N ASP A 88 -65.94 21.83 65.12
CA ASP A 88 -66.66 22.49 66.25
C ASP A 88 -65.96 23.80 66.66
N SER A 89 -64.63 23.78 66.76
CA SER A 89 -63.86 24.97 67.12
C SER A 89 -63.89 26.04 66.01
N VAL A 90 -63.85 25.66 64.73
CA VAL A 90 -63.96 26.60 63.58
C VAL A 90 -65.38 27.22 63.57
N THR A 91 -66.41 26.43 63.81
CA THR A 91 -67.78 26.93 63.90
C THR A 91 -67.93 27.89 65.08
N ALA A 92 -67.30 27.61 66.22
CA ALA A 92 -67.33 28.46 67.40
C ALA A 92 -66.56 29.80 67.24
N LEU A 93 -65.57 29.85 66.25
CA LEU A 93 -64.87 31.08 65.89
C LEU A 93 -65.80 32.11 65.22
N THR A 94 -66.84 31.67 64.53
CA THR A 94 -67.81 32.53 63.85
C THR A 94 -69.00 32.93 64.76
N ASP A 95 -68.99 32.51 66.03
CA ASP A 95 -70.02 32.90 67.03
C ASP A 95 -69.80 34.35 67.52
N ASP A 96 -70.84 35.04 67.94
CA ASP A 96 -70.78 36.45 68.34
C ASP A 96 -70.09 36.71 69.73
N GLN A 97 -69.83 35.67 70.53
CA GLN A 97 -69.23 35.82 71.87
C GLN A 97 -67.69 35.77 71.83
N GLU A 98 -67.02 36.88 72.23
CA GLU A 98 -65.55 36.98 72.24
C GLU A 98 -64.85 35.93 73.13
N THR A 99 -65.46 35.56 74.24
CA THR A 99 -64.92 34.52 75.15
C THR A 99 -64.87 33.14 74.49
N HIS A 100 -65.87 32.80 73.68
CA HIS A 100 -65.90 31.56 72.89
C HIS A 100 -64.84 31.55 71.78
N LYS A 101 -64.64 32.67 71.12
CA LYS A 101 -63.63 32.81 70.10
C LYS A 101 -62.19 32.55 70.62
N ALA A 102 -61.87 33.11 71.79
CA ALA A 102 -60.50 32.90 72.35
C ALA A 102 -60.27 31.43 72.78
N VAL A 103 -61.28 30.76 73.27
CA VAL A 103 -61.17 29.34 73.61
C VAL A 103 -61.05 28.48 72.35
N ALA A 104 -61.88 28.74 71.35
CA ALA A 104 -61.85 28.08 70.05
C ALA A 104 -60.53 28.23 69.37
N TYR A 105 -59.98 29.46 69.31
CA TYR A 105 -58.62 29.74 68.78
C TYR A 105 -57.57 28.85 69.45
N ASN A 106 -57.48 28.83 70.75
CA ASN A 106 -56.53 28.01 71.51
C ASN A 106 -56.68 26.51 71.26
N GLN A 107 -57.92 26.05 71.11
CA GLN A 107 -58.23 24.64 70.80
C GLN A 107 -57.70 24.27 69.37
N ILE A 108 -57.93 25.12 68.36
CA ILE A 108 -57.44 24.92 67.04
C ILE A 108 -55.89 24.89 67.02
N VAL A 109 -55.23 25.87 67.65
CA VAL A 109 -53.75 25.89 67.74
C VAL A 109 -53.26 24.60 68.43
N LYS A 110 -53.89 24.14 69.49
CA LYS A 110 -53.50 22.89 70.16
C LYS A 110 -53.65 21.69 69.25
N ARG A 111 -54.72 21.63 68.47
CA ARG A 111 -54.91 20.57 67.47
C ARG A 111 -53.91 20.64 66.31
N MET A 112 -53.62 21.84 65.78
CA MET A 112 -52.62 22.02 64.75
C MET A 112 -51.26 21.49 65.20
N LYS A 113 -50.85 21.71 66.46
CA LYS A 113 -49.62 21.15 67.03
C LYS A 113 -49.54 19.63 66.92
N GLN A 114 -50.65 18.94 67.02
CA GLN A 114 -50.72 17.47 66.95
C GLN A 114 -50.51 16.93 65.51
N TYR A 115 -50.75 17.75 64.48
CA TYR A 115 -50.55 17.42 63.09
C TYR A 115 -49.10 17.59 62.65
N ARG A 116 -48.15 17.86 63.55
CA ARG A 116 -46.73 18.00 63.26
C ARG A 116 -46.19 16.70 62.68
N ASN A 117 -45.77 16.76 61.46
CA ASN A 117 -45.00 15.70 60.83
C ASN A 117 -43.63 16.29 60.41
N SER A 118 -42.62 16.02 61.23
CA SER A 118 -41.24 16.59 61.02
C SER A 118 -40.61 16.22 59.70
N ASP A 119 -41.01 15.10 59.10
CA ASP A 119 -40.42 14.59 57.89
C ASP A 119 -41.12 15.12 56.61
N ALA A 120 -42.30 15.74 56.81
CA ALA A 120 -43.09 16.21 55.67
C ALA A 120 -42.76 17.66 55.23
N GLY A 121 -41.85 18.38 55.91
CA GLY A 121 -41.45 19.75 55.54
C GLY A 121 -42.57 20.78 55.56
N ILE A 122 -43.63 20.48 56.34
CA ILE A 122 -44.75 21.40 56.51
C ILE A 122 -44.29 22.57 57.36
N ARG A 123 -44.29 23.78 56.76
CA ARG A 123 -43.91 25.02 57.41
C ARG A 123 -45.04 25.61 58.25
N CYS A 124 -46.19 25.73 57.63
CA CYS A 124 -47.30 26.46 58.27
C CYS A 124 -48.64 25.79 57.92
N LEU A 125 -49.55 25.77 58.92
CA LEU A 125 -50.93 25.36 58.71
C LEU A 125 -51.81 26.55 59.08
N SER A 126 -52.73 26.91 58.20
CA SER A 126 -53.66 28.03 58.40
C SER A 126 -55.08 27.58 58.15
N ILE A 127 -55.99 27.95 59.05
CA ILE A 127 -57.43 27.80 58.87
C ILE A 127 -58.01 29.22 58.79
N ILE A 128 -58.63 29.54 57.67
CA ILE A 128 -59.09 30.88 57.32
C ILE A 128 -60.57 30.84 57.12
N CYS A 129 -61.30 31.57 57.98
CA CYS A 129 -62.76 31.66 57.94
C CYS A 129 -63.19 32.70 56.86
N PRO A 130 -64.45 32.59 56.33
CA PRO A 130 -64.97 33.55 55.32
C PRO A 130 -65.14 34.97 55.85
N ASP A 131 -65.22 35.17 57.15
CA ASP A 131 -65.32 36.48 57.83
C ASP A 131 -63.95 37.21 57.92
N GLY A 132 -62.83 36.51 57.59
CA GLY A 132 -61.47 37.01 57.62
C GLY A 132 -60.69 36.61 58.89
N LEU A 133 -61.33 35.94 59.86
CA LEU A 133 -60.56 35.38 60.98
C LEU A 133 -59.72 34.22 60.50
N ALA A 134 -58.46 34.24 60.91
CA ALA A 134 -57.47 33.23 60.52
C ALA A 134 -56.76 32.70 61.78
N VAL A 135 -56.63 31.39 61.88
CA VAL A 135 -55.84 30.72 62.89
C VAL A 135 -54.68 30.06 62.15
N THR A 136 -53.45 30.56 62.40
CA THR A 136 -52.26 30.04 61.74
C THR A 136 -51.29 29.50 62.80
N TYR A 137 -50.61 28.42 62.45
CA TYR A 137 -49.58 27.82 63.27
C TYR A 137 -48.35 27.49 62.42
N ASP A 138 -47.25 28.06 62.84
CA ASP A 138 -45.96 27.82 62.17
C ASP A 138 -45.15 26.79 63.00
N PHE A 139 -44.76 25.69 62.32
CA PHE A 139 -44.12 24.54 62.94
C PHE A 139 -42.61 24.77 63.22
N GLU A 140 -42.00 25.72 62.58
CA GLU A 140 -40.58 26.04 62.79
C GLU A 140 -40.42 27.02 63.93
N THR A 141 -41.17 28.12 63.93
CA THR A 141 -41.14 29.10 65.02
C THR A 141 -41.90 28.60 66.30
N ASP A 142 -42.59 27.49 66.24
CA ASP A 142 -43.54 26.93 67.30
C ASP A 142 -44.53 28.02 67.80
N SER A 143 -45.00 28.86 66.90
CA SER A 143 -45.78 30.04 67.17
C SER A 143 -47.01 30.16 66.27
N SER A 144 -48.12 30.73 66.85
CA SER A 144 -49.25 31.17 66.06
C SER A 144 -49.27 32.67 65.76
N LEU A 145 -48.33 33.41 66.35
CA LEU A 145 -48.17 34.88 66.13
C LEU A 145 -47.05 35.23 65.19
N ASN A 146 -46.03 34.41 65.10
CA ASN A 146 -44.90 34.61 64.21
C ASN A 146 -44.90 33.55 63.13
N THR A 147 -45.46 33.87 61.97
CA THR A 147 -45.71 32.95 60.86
C THR A 147 -45.26 33.58 59.57
N ILE A 148 -45.10 32.78 58.52
CA ILE A 148 -44.79 33.25 57.17
C ILE A 148 -45.86 34.20 56.61
N TRP A 149 -47.06 34.21 57.20
CA TRP A 149 -48.18 35.01 56.71
C TRP A 149 -48.30 36.38 57.38
N ASN A 150 -47.39 36.80 58.20
CA ASN A 150 -47.47 38.03 58.98
C ASN A 150 -47.61 39.29 58.08
N ASN A 151 -47.21 39.23 56.82
CA ASN A 151 -47.34 40.35 55.86
C ASN A 151 -48.74 40.48 55.29
N TYR A 152 -49.64 39.55 55.53
CA TYR A 152 -51.03 39.64 55.10
C TYR A 152 -51.92 40.13 56.26
N SER A 153 -52.42 41.36 56.11
CA SER A 153 -53.37 41.91 57.05
C SER A 153 -54.75 41.19 57.02
N ASP A 154 -55.08 40.63 55.85
CA ASP A 154 -56.26 39.80 55.64
C ASP A 154 -55.83 38.58 54.78
N MET A 155 -55.87 37.42 55.40
CA MET A 155 -55.47 36.16 54.78
C MET A 155 -56.36 35.75 53.60
N ARG A 156 -57.55 36.34 53.46
CA ARG A 156 -58.42 36.12 52.27
C ARG A 156 -57.79 36.66 50.96
N GLN A 157 -56.83 37.57 51.07
CA GLN A 157 -56.12 38.11 49.92
C GLN A 157 -54.92 37.22 49.53
N ALA A 158 -54.60 36.21 50.30
CA ALA A 158 -53.55 35.28 49.97
C ALA A 158 -53.92 34.41 48.75
N PRO A 159 -53.03 34.27 47.72
CA PRO A 159 -53.33 33.50 46.52
C PRO A 159 -53.86 32.10 46.77
N PRO A 160 -53.32 31.29 47.71
CA PRO A 160 -53.82 29.96 47.97
C PRO A 160 -55.24 29.90 48.49
N TYR A 161 -55.68 30.96 49.20
CA TYR A 161 -57.06 31.07 49.63
C TYR A 161 -58.00 31.43 48.45
N CYS A 162 -57.62 32.42 47.67
CA CYS A 162 -58.41 32.84 46.49
C CYS A 162 -58.62 31.66 45.52
N GLU A 163 -57.60 30.91 45.26
CA GLU A 163 -57.64 29.74 44.37
C GLU A 163 -58.54 28.63 44.94
N ALA A 164 -58.49 28.41 46.23
CA ALA A 164 -59.31 27.38 46.91
C ALA A 164 -60.80 27.70 47.00
N VAL A 165 -61.15 29.00 47.12
CA VAL A 165 -62.60 29.39 47.30
C VAL A 165 -63.41 29.04 46.04
N ASP A 166 -62.80 29.16 44.85
CA ASP A 166 -63.46 28.89 43.60
C ASP A 166 -63.36 27.41 43.15
N ALA A 167 -62.53 26.63 43.80
CA ALA A 167 -62.25 25.26 43.39
C ALA A 167 -63.15 24.25 44.07
N PRO A 168 -63.65 23.20 43.39
CA PRO A 168 -64.47 22.15 43.96
C PRO A 168 -63.71 21.15 44.84
N GLY A 169 -62.39 21.12 44.75
CA GLY A 169 -61.50 20.13 45.39
C GLY A 169 -60.35 20.74 46.15
N MET A 170 -59.32 19.93 46.36
CA MET A 170 -58.00 20.37 46.79
C MET A 170 -57.31 21.16 45.70
N VAL A 171 -56.65 22.22 46.08
CA VAL A 171 -55.85 23.07 45.15
C VAL A 171 -54.40 23.01 45.56
N LEU A 172 -53.54 22.78 44.58
CA LEU A 172 -52.09 22.89 44.71
C LEU A 172 -51.70 24.23 44.09
N SER A 173 -51.25 25.15 44.93
CA SER A 173 -50.81 26.49 44.50
C SER A 173 -49.31 26.52 44.24
N ASP A 174 -48.90 27.38 43.31
CA ASP A 174 -47.47 27.54 42.91
C ASP A 174 -46.61 28.00 44.09
N THR A 175 -45.30 27.85 43.95
CA THR A 175 -44.33 28.27 44.96
C THR A 175 -44.28 29.79 45.07
N MET A 176 -44.51 30.27 46.30
CA MET A 176 -44.41 31.70 46.65
C MET A 176 -43.10 31.95 47.38
N ARG A 177 -42.50 33.11 47.13
CA ARG A 177 -41.31 33.58 47.80
C ARG A 177 -41.69 34.53 48.95
N PHE A 178 -41.22 34.26 50.12
CA PHE A 178 -41.40 35.09 51.30
C PHE A 178 -40.04 35.70 51.65
N GLU A 179 -39.88 37.04 51.49
CA GLU A 179 -38.62 37.74 51.69
C GLU A 179 -38.50 38.37 53.05
N GLU A 180 -39.62 38.65 53.71
CA GLU A 180 -39.71 39.34 55.01
C GLU A 180 -40.20 38.36 56.10
N GLY A 181 -39.54 38.39 57.27
CA GLY A 181 -39.85 37.57 58.43
C GLY A 181 -38.58 36.99 59.03
N GLU A 182 -38.73 36.29 60.20
CA GLU A 182 -37.57 35.66 60.87
C GLU A 182 -36.93 34.53 60.07
N ASN A 183 -37.70 33.95 59.12
CA ASN A 183 -37.22 32.87 58.27
C ASN A 183 -37.79 33.01 56.86
N PRO A 184 -37.14 33.74 55.97
CA PRO A 184 -37.51 33.84 54.57
C PRO A 184 -37.35 32.49 53.90
N GLY A 185 -38.16 32.20 52.89
CA GLY A 185 -38.12 30.90 52.20
C GLY A 185 -39.07 30.83 51.02
N HIS A 186 -39.07 29.68 50.39
CA HIS A 186 -39.95 29.37 49.25
C HIS A 186 -40.89 28.23 49.62
N PHE A 187 -42.19 28.48 49.52
CA PHE A 187 -43.18 27.52 49.94
C PHE A 187 -44.24 27.34 48.84
N PHE A 188 -44.60 26.11 48.54
CA PHE A 188 -45.79 25.81 47.78
C PHE A 188 -46.95 25.52 48.75
N HIS A 189 -48.17 25.70 48.29
CA HIS A 189 -49.31 25.63 49.16
C HIS A 189 -50.32 24.59 48.68
N ILE A 190 -50.93 23.89 49.64
CA ILE A 190 -52.02 22.96 49.41
C ILE A 190 -53.18 23.47 50.18
N SER A 191 -54.26 23.75 49.50
CA SER A 191 -55.44 24.33 50.10
C SER A 191 -56.73 23.55 49.80
N LYS A 192 -57.65 23.55 50.77
CA LYS A 192 -58.97 22.88 50.65
C LYS A 192 -60.01 23.53 51.52
N ARG A 193 -61.20 23.71 50.95
CA ARG A 193 -62.36 24.18 51.73
C ARG A 193 -62.78 23.20 52.75
N LEU A 194 -63.11 23.67 53.95
CA LEU A 194 -63.63 22.87 55.10
C LEU A 194 -65.13 23.08 55.16
N PHE A 195 -65.88 22.01 55.33
CA PHE A 195 -67.34 22.02 55.45
C PHE A 195 -67.75 21.36 56.78
N ASP A 196 -68.85 21.86 57.34
CA ASP A 196 -69.52 21.20 58.39
C ASP A 196 -70.47 20.15 57.79
N PHE A 197 -70.22 18.89 58.05
CA PHE A 197 -71.03 17.79 57.50
C PHE A 197 -72.37 17.61 58.15
N ASP A 198 -72.54 18.17 59.37
CA ASP A 198 -73.83 18.14 60.12
C ASP A 198 -74.73 19.28 59.62
N ASP A 199 -74.21 20.33 59.00
CA ASP A 199 -74.94 21.45 58.46
C ASP A 199 -74.37 21.96 57.09
N LEU A 200 -74.66 21.21 56.08
CA LEU A 200 -74.17 21.51 54.72
C LEU A 200 -74.78 22.79 54.09
N GLU A 201 -75.89 23.29 54.66
CA GLU A 201 -76.52 24.51 54.18
C GLU A 201 -75.69 25.74 54.50
N LYS A 202 -74.80 25.71 55.45
CA LYS A 202 -73.87 26.82 55.77
C LYS A 202 -72.79 27.02 54.74
N GLY A 203 -72.61 26.07 53.80
CA GLY A 203 -71.51 26.14 52.84
C GLY A 203 -70.15 25.87 53.47
N SER A 204 -69.09 26.43 52.91
CA SER A 204 -67.73 26.29 53.46
C SER A 204 -67.58 27.11 54.73
N ILE A 205 -67.22 26.47 55.85
CA ILE A 205 -67.00 27.14 57.15
C ILE A 205 -65.58 27.75 57.26
N ALA A 206 -64.56 27.23 56.51
CA ALA A 206 -63.21 27.77 56.42
C ALA A 206 -62.50 27.18 55.23
N THR A 207 -61.32 27.72 54.97
CA THR A 207 -60.31 27.17 54.01
C THR A 207 -59.08 26.78 54.83
N VAL A 208 -58.62 25.56 54.66
CA VAL A 208 -57.33 25.08 55.23
C VAL A 208 -56.28 25.32 54.18
N VAL A 209 -55.19 26.00 54.54
CA VAL A 209 -54.01 26.23 53.72
C VAL A 209 -52.80 25.63 54.45
N MET A 210 -52.13 24.71 53.76
CA MET A 210 -50.90 24.07 54.22
C MET A 210 -49.75 24.62 53.37
N SER A 211 -48.79 25.22 54.04
CA SER A 211 -47.56 25.73 53.36
C SER A 211 -46.44 24.74 53.58
N VAL A 212 -45.84 24.26 52.50
CA VAL A 212 -44.77 23.26 52.48
C VAL A 212 -43.51 23.84 51.91
N ASP A 213 -42.38 23.52 52.55
CA ASP A 213 -41.05 23.99 52.09
C ASP A 213 -40.68 23.36 50.75
N GLN A 214 -40.29 24.21 49.80
CA GLN A 214 -39.92 23.82 48.44
C GLN A 214 -38.64 22.95 48.42
N SER A 215 -37.81 23.01 49.46
CA SER A 215 -36.56 22.20 49.56
C SER A 215 -36.85 20.70 49.44
N ILE A 216 -38.05 20.24 49.79
CA ILE A 216 -38.48 18.86 49.60
C ILE A 216 -38.53 18.50 48.12
N LEU A 217 -39.10 19.36 47.27
CA LEU A 217 -39.15 19.15 45.84
C LEU A 217 -37.73 19.14 45.26
N SER A 218 -36.89 20.09 45.70
CA SER A 218 -35.50 20.16 45.30
C SER A 218 -34.73 18.89 45.68
N SER A 219 -34.97 18.35 46.89
CA SER A 219 -34.31 17.11 47.34
C SER A 219 -34.75 15.89 46.53
N ILE A 220 -36.04 15.80 46.16
CA ILE A 220 -36.59 14.72 45.32
C ILE A 220 -36.02 14.80 43.91
N CYS A 221 -35.82 15.99 43.37
CA CYS A 221 -35.15 16.20 42.08
C CYS A 221 -33.68 15.78 42.09
N GLY A 222 -33.10 15.53 43.28
CA GLY A 222 -31.72 15.06 43.40
C GLY A 222 -30.65 16.15 43.14
N ASN A 223 -31.02 17.43 43.25
CA ASN A 223 -30.18 18.58 42.91
C ASN A 223 -29.08 18.89 43.95
N GLY A 224 -28.92 18.03 44.98
CA GLY A 224 -27.98 18.27 46.10
C GLY A 224 -26.48 18.09 45.78
N THR A 225 -26.09 17.63 44.60
CA THR A 225 -24.71 17.40 44.23
C THR A 225 -24.33 18.18 42.96
N LYS A 226 -23.52 19.23 43.12
CA LYS A 226 -22.92 20.04 42.01
C LYS A 226 -22.05 19.27 41.00
N ARG A 227 -22.22 17.96 40.90
CA ARG A 227 -21.33 17.12 40.04
C ARG A 227 -21.89 16.77 38.68
N ASP A 228 -23.19 16.93 38.51
CA ASP A 228 -23.81 16.41 37.30
C ASP A 228 -23.97 17.52 36.27
N ASN A 229 -23.49 17.24 35.05
CA ASN A 229 -23.73 18.09 33.88
C ASN A 229 -25.19 17.97 33.41
N SER A 230 -26.10 17.75 34.39
CA SER A 230 -27.53 17.75 34.21
C SER A 230 -28.19 18.35 35.46
N ILE A 231 -29.35 18.94 35.29
CA ILE A 231 -30.19 19.49 36.34
C ILE A 231 -31.63 19.05 36.12
N ASN A 232 -32.33 18.75 37.24
CA ASN A 232 -33.77 18.57 37.19
C ASN A 232 -34.43 19.79 37.85
N PHE A 233 -35.54 20.22 37.30
CA PHE A 233 -36.35 21.32 37.86
C PHE A 233 -37.81 21.12 37.51
N ILE A 234 -38.68 21.85 38.23
CA ILE A 234 -40.13 21.75 38.06
C ILE A 234 -40.66 23.13 37.71
N MET A 235 -41.56 23.22 36.77
CA MET A 235 -42.28 24.42 36.41
C MET A 235 -43.76 24.14 36.20
N ASN A 236 -44.57 25.16 36.24
CA ASN A 236 -45.99 25.04 35.90
C ASN A 236 -46.25 25.29 34.40
N GLN A 237 -47.52 25.14 33.98
CA GLN A 237 -47.92 25.38 32.60
C GLN A 237 -47.81 26.85 32.18
N LYS A 238 -47.72 27.81 33.15
CA LYS A 238 -47.45 29.23 32.90
C LYS A 238 -45.97 29.58 32.80
N GLN A 239 -45.10 28.56 32.82
CA GLN A 239 -43.63 28.70 32.83
C GLN A 239 -43.09 29.39 34.10
N GLU A 240 -43.76 29.28 35.22
CA GLU A 240 -43.24 29.71 36.51
C GLU A 240 -42.46 28.55 37.14
N ILE A 241 -41.33 28.84 37.74
CA ILE A 241 -40.42 27.86 38.32
C ILE A 241 -40.92 27.47 39.71
N ILE A 242 -41.34 26.23 39.86
CA ILE A 242 -41.81 25.64 41.14
C ILE A 242 -40.62 25.21 41.99
N SER A 243 -39.62 24.59 41.37
CA SER A 243 -38.41 24.14 42.06
C SER A 243 -37.22 24.19 41.10
N TYR A 244 -36.14 24.77 41.56
CA TYR A 244 -34.87 24.91 40.80
C TYR A 244 -33.69 24.62 41.74
N PRO A 245 -32.54 24.15 41.24
CA PRO A 245 -31.34 23.93 42.08
C PRO A 245 -30.79 25.17 42.77
N ASP A 246 -31.01 26.32 42.19
CA ASP A 246 -30.71 27.61 42.82
C ASP A 246 -32.01 28.28 43.23
N GLU A 247 -32.15 28.45 44.54
CA GLU A 247 -33.39 28.99 45.16
C GLU A 247 -33.73 30.38 44.65
N ASP A 248 -32.73 31.17 44.21
CA ASP A 248 -32.95 32.52 43.65
C ASP A 248 -33.84 32.51 42.40
N PHE A 249 -33.92 31.40 41.69
CA PHE A 249 -34.80 31.24 40.52
C PHE A 249 -36.16 30.62 40.82
N THR A 250 -36.39 30.20 42.03
CA THR A 250 -37.68 29.60 42.43
C THR A 250 -38.75 30.69 42.61
N GLY A 251 -39.93 30.44 42.11
CA GLY A 251 -41.06 31.38 42.14
C GLY A 251 -41.00 32.48 41.05
N ILE A 252 -40.04 32.35 40.12
CA ILE A 252 -39.88 33.32 38.99
C ILE A 252 -40.54 32.78 37.74
N SER A 253 -41.28 33.61 37.03
CA SER A 253 -41.74 33.31 35.66
C SER A 253 -40.60 33.43 34.66
N ILE A 254 -40.46 32.44 33.80
CA ILE A 254 -39.52 32.51 32.67
C ILE A 254 -40.02 33.58 31.72
N ASN A 255 -39.12 34.51 31.29
CA ASN A 255 -39.48 35.54 30.33
C ASN A 255 -40.04 34.87 29.06
N PRO A 256 -41.26 35.28 28.59
CA PRO A 256 -41.87 34.69 27.38
C PRO A 256 -41.01 34.76 26.12
N ASP A 257 -40.04 35.68 26.08
CA ASP A 257 -39.10 35.86 24.94
C ASP A 257 -37.92 34.85 25.00
N LEU A 258 -37.75 34.13 26.09
CA LEU A 258 -36.66 33.16 26.29
C LEU A 258 -37.22 31.75 26.24
N SER A 259 -36.55 30.87 25.47
CA SER A 259 -36.83 29.45 25.57
C SER A 259 -36.33 28.89 26.92
N THR A 260 -36.96 27.83 27.41
CA THR A 260 -36.52 27.13 28.63
C THR A 260 -35.01 26.74 28.58
N GLU A 261 -34.52 26.35 27.40
CA GLU A 261 -33.08 26.06 27.22
C GLU A 261 -32.20 27.29 27.41
N GLU A 262 -32.61 28.45 26.90
CA GLU A 262 -31.92 29.73 27.07
C GLU A 262 -31.92 30.18 28.52
N PHE A 263 -33.05 30.02 29.23
CA PHE A 263 -33.14 30.27 30.65
C PHE A 263 -32.12 29.45 31.45
N VAL A 264 -32.03 28.14 31.18
CA VAL A 264 -31.03 27.28 31.84
C VAL A 264 -29.59 27.71 31.56
N LYS A 265 -29.30 28.26 30.39
CA LYS A 265 -27.98 28.84 30.06
C LYS A 265 -27.68 30.11 30.88
N VAL A 266 -28.69 30.97 31.00
CA VAL A 266 -28.58 32.26 31.72
C VAL A 266 -28.44 32.03 33.23
N SER A 267 -29.12 31.03 33.80
CA SER A 267 -29.04 30.68 35.23
C SER A 267 -27.62 30.22 35.66
N GLY A 268 -26.74 29.94 34.69
CA GLY A 268 -25.31 29.69 34.97
C GLY A 268 -24.90 28.25 35.25
N TYR A 269 -25.82 27.30 35.46
CA TYR A 269 -25.53 25.89 35.75
C TYR A 269 -24.89 25.16 34.56
N LEU A 270 -25.39 25.40 33.35
CA LEU A 270 -24.93 24.79 32.11
C LEU A 270 -24.43 25.81 31.09
N LYS A 271 -23.78 26.88 31.59
CA LYS A 271 -23.25 27.96 30.76
C LYS A 271 -22.26 27.46 29.73
N ASN A 272 -22.42 27.96 28.46
CA ASN A 272 -21.56 27.61 27.32
C ASN A 272 -21.60 26.13 26.88
N LYS A 273 -22.63 25.37 27.27
CA LYS A 273 -22.80 23.97 26.93
C LYS A 273 -23.90 23.79 25.90
N LYS A 274 -23.89 22.66 25.18
CA LYS A 274 -24.99 22.26 24.29
C LYS A 274 -26.06 21.56 25.11
N ILE A 275 -27.03 22.33 25.52
CA ILE A 275 -28.14 21.84 26.36
C ILE A 275 -29.09 21.02 25.51
N ALA A 276 -29.50 19.87 26.01
CA ALA A 276 -30.70 19.14 25.63
C ALA A 276 -31.70 19.23 26.79
N LEU A 277 -32.98 19.42 26.46
CA LEU A 277 -34.06 19.55 27.40
C LEU A 277 -35.06 18.43 27.16
N ASN A 278 -35.37 17.65 28.23
CA ASN A 278 -36.46 16.70 28.26
C ASN A 278 -37.52 17.19 29.24
N GLN A 279 -38.77 16.97 28.91
CA GLN A 279 -39.91 17.42 29.70
C GLN A 279 -40.89 16.27 29.88
N TYR A 280 -41.51 16.18 31.06
CA TYR A 280 -42.59 15.26 31.40
C TYR A 280 -43.67 16.05 32.12
N GLU A 281 -44.88 16.09 31.59
CA GLU A 281 -46.04 16.72 32.19
C GLU A 281 -46.77 15.68 33.05
N ASP A 282 -46.88 15.95 34.36
CA ASP A 282 -47.60 15.09 35.30
C ASP A 282 -49.09 15.47 35.33
N ALA A 283 -49.96 14.48 35.16
CA ALA A 283 -51.39 14.69 35.09
C ALA A 283 -52.05 15.00 36.46
N ASP A 284 -51.41 14.54 37.56
CA ASP A 284 -51.98 14.69 38.90
C ASP A 284 -51.71 16.07 39.49
N THR A 285 -50.51 16.60 39.30
CA THR A 285 -50.11 17.91 39.81
C THR A 285 -50.28 19.05 38.76
N GLY A 286 -50.32 18.70 37.48
CA GLY A 286 -50.25 19.67 36.37
C GLY A 286 -48.89 20.33 36.22
N TRP A 287 -47.89 19.86 36.94
CA TRP A 287 -46.53 20.38 36.87
C TRP A 287 -45.73 19.72 35.75
N ILE A 288 -44.81 20.47 35.19
CA ILE A 288 -43.90 20.01 34.14
C ILE A 288 -42.54 19.77 34.78
N PHE A 289 -42.14 18.51 34.81
CA PHE A 289 -40.82 18.09 35.26
C PHE A 289 -39.83 18.19 34.10
N CYS A 290 -38.74 18.90 34.32
CA CYS A 290 -37.74 19.21 33.29
C CYS A 290 -36.37 18.62 33.67
N ASN A 291 -35.70 18.04 32.71
CA ASN A 291 -34.29 17.68 32.80
C ASN A 291 -33.49 18.39 31.72
N ALA A 292 -32.55 19.20 32.14
CA ALA A 292 -31.62 19.83 31.23
C ALA A 292 -30.20 19.25 31.44
N TYR A 293 -29.55 18.81 30.37
CA TYR A 293 -28.24 18.21 30.45
C TYR A 293 -27.28 18.66 29.34
N ASP A 294 -25.97 18.58 29.59
CA ASP A 294 -24.92 18.83 28.58
C ASP A 294 -24.80 17.61 27.67
N ARG A 295 -25.30 17.75 26.43
CA ARG A 295 -25.30 16.69 25.43
C ARG A 295 -23.90 16.21 25.05
N ASP A 296 -22.94 17.13 24.93
CA ASP A 296 -21.57 16.78 24.55
C ASP A 296 -20.86 16.02 25.69
N TYR A 297 -21.18 16.35 26.95
CA TYR A 297 -20.66 15.63 28.12
C TYR A 297 -21.22 14.19 28.19
N MET A 298 -22.52 14.02 28.03
CA MET A 298 -23.15 12.70 28.08
C MET A 298 -22.67 11.79 26.93
N LEU A 299 -22.36 12.36 25.78
CA LEU A 299 -21.82 11.61 24.63
C LEU A 299 -20.29 11.49 24.64
N ARG A 300 -19.59 12.07 25.61
CA ARG A 300 -18.12 12.13 25.63
C ARG A 300 -17.46 10.75 25.62
N ASP A 301 -17.96 9.82 26.40
CA ASP A 301 -17.38 8.47 26.48
C ASP A 301 -17.65 7.67 25.20
N VAL A 302 -18.80 7.89 24.57
CA VAL A 302 -19.12 7.31 23.26
C VAL A 302 -18.19 7.87 22.19
N THR A 303 -18.03 9.19 22.14
CA THR A 303 -17.14 9.83 21.17
C THR A 303 -15.68 9.43 21.37
N ARG A 304 -15.23 9.28 22.62
CA ARG A 304 -13.89 8.80 22.97
C ARG A 304 -13.68 7.35 22.51
N THR A 305 -14.62 6.47 22.79
CA THR A 305 -14.56 5.06 22.37
C THR A 305 -14.56 4.93 20.86
N GLN A 306 -15.41 5.71 20.19
CA GLN A 306 -15.46 5.77 18.72
C GLN A 306 -14.17 6.34 18.11
N GLY A 307 -13.59 7.35 18.75
CA GLY A 307 -12.29 7.89 18.36
C GLY A 307 -11.16 6.85 18.45
N MET A 308 -11.15 6.05 19.51
CA MET A 308 -10.20 4.93 19.67
C MET A 308 -10.43 3.85 18.60
N GLN A 309 -11.71 3.47 18.34
CA GLN A 309 -12.05 2.51 17.27
C GLN A 309 -11.59 3.01 15.91
N LEU A 310 -11.81 4.28 15.58
CA LEU A 310 -11.32 4.89 14.34
C LEU A 310 -9.79 4.84 14.26
N GLY A 311 -9.10 5.17 15.36
CA GLY A 311 -7.64 5.09 15.44
C GLY A 311 -7.10 3.69 15.18
N ILE A 312 -7.70 2.67 15.80
CA ILE A 312 -7.36 1.25 15.56
C ILE A 312 -7.64 0.86 14.11
N THR A 313 -8.78 1.26 13.56
CA THR A 313 -9.14 0.97 12.17
C THR A 313 -8.13 1.58 11.20
N VAL A 314 -7.74 2.84 11.38
CA VAL A 314 -6.73 3.51 10.54
C VAL A 314 -5.37 2.82 10.68
N LEU A 315 -4.98 2.40 11.88
CA LEU A 315 -3.73 1.68 12.11
C LEU A 315 -3.73 0.32 11.40
N LEU A 316 -4.81 -0.45 11.50
CA LEU A 316 -4.96 -1.74 10.82
C LEU A 316 -4.96 -1.58 9.29
N LEU A 317 -5.66 -0.56 8.77
CA LEU A 317 -5.67 -0.26 7.34
C LEU A 317 -4.30 0.17 6.82
N SER A 318 -3.56 0.98 7.58
CA SER A 318 -2.20 1.39 7.21
C SER A 318 -1.24 0.20 7.22
N PHE A 319 -1.36 -0.69 8.21
CA PHE A 319 -0.60 -1.93 8.27
C PHE A 319 -0.91 -2.86 7.08
N ALA A 320 -2.20 -3.06 6.78
CA ALA A 320 -2.63 -3.85 5.63
C ALA A 320 -2.10 -3.25 4.31
N LEU A 321 -2.16 -1.92 4.16
CA LEU A 321 -1.63 -1.24 2.97
C LEU A 321 -0.13 -1.47 2.80
N VAL A 322 0.65 -1.38 3.90
CA VAL A 322 2.10 -1.66 3.87
C VAL A 322 2.37 -3.10 3.43
N LEU A 323 1.63 -4.08 3.98
CA LEU A 323 1.76 -5.49 3.58
C LEU A 323 1.45 -5.70 2.09
N ILE A 324 0.39 -5.06 1.60
CA ILE A 324 0.01 -5.15 0.18
C ILE A 324 1.06 -4.53 -0.73
N ILE A 325 1.56 -3.34 -0.38
CA ILE A 325 2.63 -2.70 -1.14
C ILE A 325 3.89 -3.58 -1.13
N TYR A 326 4.21 -4.20 -0.01
CA TYR A 326 5.34 -5.12 0.10
C TYR A 326 5.17 -6.34 -0.81
N THR A 327 4.01 -7.01 -0.76
CA THR A 327 3.72 -8.19 -1.60
C THR A 327 3.70 -7.84 -3.08
N ILE A 328 3.07 -6.71 -3.46
CA ILE A 328 3.05 -6.24 -4.85
C ILE A 328 4.46 -5.94 -5.36
N ARG A 329 5.32 -5.29 -4.56
CA ARG A 329 6.70 -4.98 -4.94
C ARG A 329 7.53 -6.22 -5.17
N ASN A 330 7.40 -7.22 -4.30
CA ASN A 330 8.12 -8.49 -4.44
C ASN A 330 7.65 -9.25 -5.69
N MET A 331 6.34 -9.31 -5.92
CA MET A 331 5.77 -9.92 -7.12
C MET A 331 6.21 -9.20 -8.40
N ASP A 332 6.15 -7.86 -8.43
CA ASP A 332 6.54 -7.05 -9.59
C ASP A 332 8.04 -7.23 -9.91
N ALA A 333 8.89 -7.31 -8.88
CA ALA A 333 10.33 -7.58 -9.03
C ALA A 333 10.58 -8.97 -9.62
N SER A 334 9.91 -10.01 -9.11
CA SER A 334 10.04 -11.38 -9.60
C SER A 334 9.58 -11.52 -11.06
N VAL A 335 8.39 -10.99 -11.39
CA VAL A 335 7.87 -11.00 -12.77
C VAL A 335 8.80 -10.25 -13.72
N LYS A 336 9.30 -9.07 -13.32
CA LYS A 336 10.23 -8.29 -14.12
C LYS A 336 11.53 -9.03 -14.39
N SER A 337 12.07 -9.75 -13.40
CA SER A 337 13.27 -10.57 -13.54
C SER A 337 13.08 -11.67 -14.59
N VAL A 338 11.95 -12.38 -14.55
CA VAL A 338 11.61 -13.41 -15.57
C VAL A 338 11.48 -12.80 -16.97
N VAL A 339 10.75 -11.67 -17.09
CA VAL A 339 10.57 -10.98 -18.38
C VAL A 339 11.91 -10.50 -18.94
N GLN A 340 12.81 -9.99 -18.10
CA GLN A 340 14.17 -9.60 -18.52
C GLN A 340 14.98 -10.82 -18.99
N GLY A 341 14.93 -11.93 -18.25
CA GLY A 341 15.55 -13.19 -18.66
C GLY A 341 15.06 -13.65 -20.03
N MET A 342 13.71 -13.62 -20.26
CA MET A 342 13.13 -13.94 -21.56
C MET A 342 13.61 -13.03 -22.69
N GLN A 343 13.80 -11.73 -22.41
CA GLN A 343 14.33 -10.78 -23.39
C GLN A 343 15.79 -11.08 -23.74
N GLU A 344 16.61 -11.48 -22.78
CA GLU A 344 18.01 -11.87 -23.03
C GLU A 344 18.08 -13.15 -23.85
N VAL A 345 17.26 -14.15 -23.53
CA VAL A 345 17.14 -15.39 -24.34
C VAL A 345 16.71 -15.05 -25.78
N LYS A 346 15.76 -14.13 -25.97
CA LYS A 346 15.35 -13.65 -27.29
C LYS A 346 16.49 -13.01 -28.09
N LYS A 347 17.44 -12.36 -27.41
CA LYS A 347 18.64 -11.79 -28.06
C LYS A 347 19.72 -12.84 -28.35
N GLY A 348 19.49 -14.10 -28.00
CA GLY A 348 20.43 -15.20 -28.21
C GLY A 348 21.34 -15.54 -27.02
N ASN A 349 21.18 -14.84 -25.88
CA ASN A 349 21.93 -15.15 -24.67
C ASN A 349 21.23 -16.29 -23.90
N LEU A 350 21.72 -17.52 -24.09
CA LEU A 350 21.18 -18.73 -23.45
C LEU A 350 21.86 -19.07 -22.10
N ASP A 351 22.82 -18.26 -21.64
CA ASP A 351 23.51 -18.48 -20.37
C ASP A 351 22.82 -17.76 -19.20
N VAL A 352 21.69 -17.10 -19.47
CA VAL A 352 20.90 -16.39 -18.47
C VAL A 352 20.15 -17.39 -17.58
N LEU A 353 20.39 -17.28 -16.27
CA LEU A 353 19.61 -17.94 -15.22
C LEU A 353 18.93 -16.88 -14.36
N VAL A 354 17.62 -16.96 -14.25
CA VAL A 354 16.83 -16.08 -13.38
C VAL A 354 16.78 -16.65 -11.98
N PRO A 355 17.18 -15.90 -10.92
CA PRO A 355 17.14 -16.42 -9.56
C PRO A 355 15.68 -16.66 -9.11
N VAL A 356 15.40 -17.83 -8.56
CA VAL A 356 14.11 -18.19 -7.96
C VAL A 356 14.01 -17.50 -6.61
N GLN A 357 13.19 -16.45 -6.50
CA GLN A 357 13.05 -15.62 -5.30
C GLN A 357 11.83 -15.96 -4.45
N SER A 358 10.89 -16.74 -4.98
CA SER A 358 9.66 -17.13 -4.29
C SER A 358 9.37 -18.62 -4.51
N PHE A 359 8.57 -19.19 -3.61
CA PHE A 359 8.13 -20.60 -3.70
C PHE A 359 6.65 -20.72 -4.12
N ASP A 360 6.12 -19.68 -4.74
CA ASP A 360 4.78 -19.58 -5.28
C ASP A 360 4.74 -19.93 -6.79
N GLU A 361 3.63 -19.59 -7.44
CA GLU A 361 3.44 -19.81 -8.88
C GLU A 361 4.48 -19.06 -9.71
N ILE A 362 4.95 -17.88 -9.24
CA ILE A 362 6.00 -17.11 -9.92
C ILE A 362 7.35 -17.83 -9.81
N GLY A 363 7.64 -18.42 -8.66
CA GLY A 363 8.81 -19.27 -8.47
C GLY A 363 8.80 -20.46 -9.41
N THR A 364 7.66 -21.13 -9.54
CA THR A 364 7.46 -22.26 -10.47
C THR A 364 7.67 -21.84 -11.94
N ILE A 365 7.12 -20.67 -12.34
CA ILE A 365 7.34 -20.11 -13.68
C ILE A 365 8.83 -19.84 -13.92
N THR A 366 9.53 -19.31 -12.92
CA THR A 366 10.96 -18.99 -13.01
C THR A 366 11.80 -20.27 -13.20
N ASP A 367 11.48 -21.31 -12.45
CA ASP A 367 12.17 -22.59 -12.52
C ASP A 367 11.96 -23.28 -13.87
N ASN A 368 10.72 -23.36 -14.32
CA ASN A 368 10.38 -23.88 -15.66
C ASN A 368 11.04 -23.08 -16.78
N PHE A 369 11.13 -21.75 -16.65
CA PHE A 369 11.84 -20.92 -17.62
C PHE A 369 13.34 -21.27 -17.67
N ASN A 370 13.99 -21.44 -16.50
CA ASN A 370 15.38 -21.82 -16.42
C ASN A 370 15.64 -23.21 -17.03
N GLU A 371 14.79 -24.19 -16.71
CA GLU A 371 14.85 -25.53 -17.28
C GLU A 371 14.68 -25.52 -18.81
N MET A 372 13.71 -24.76 -19.32
CA MET A 372 13.52 -24.57 -20.75
C MET A 372 14.76 -23.95 -21.43
N THR A 373 15.37 -22.94 -20.78
CA THR A 373 16.55 -22.26 -21.34
C THR A 373 17.74 -23.24 -21.43
N VAL A 374 17.95 -24.04 -20.39
CA VAL A 374 18.97 -25.11 -20.41
C VAL A 374 18.72 -26.10 -21.53
N LYS A 375 17.48 -26.55 -21.71
CA LYS A 375 17.12 -27.51 -22.74
C LYS A 375 17.29 -26.96 -24.17
N VAL A 376 16.92 -25.70 -24.38
CA VAL A 376 17.13 -25.02 -25.68
C VAL A 376 18.62 -24.92 -25.99
N ARG A 377 19.46 -24.59 -25.01
CA ARG A 377 20.92 -24.53 -25.17
C ARG A 377 21.50 -25.90 -25.56
N GLU A 378 21.05 -26.96 -24.89
CA GLU A 378 21.44 -28.33 -25.22
C GLU A 378 21.10 -28.71 -26.65
N LEU A 379 19.85 -28.44 -27.06
CA LEU A 379 19.36 -28.73 -28.42
C LEU A 379 20.16 -27.97 -29.48
N ILE A 380 20.47 -26.69 -29.24
CA ILE A 380 21.29 -25.89 -30.17
C ILE A 380 22.69 -26.50 -30.32
N ARG A 381 23.30 -26.94 -29.20
CA ARG A 381 24.60 -27.61 -29.26
C ARG A 381 24.55 -28.92 -30.04
N GLU A 382 23.55 -29.76 -29.78
CA GLU A 382 23.35 -31.02 -30.53
C GLU A 382 23.18 -30.77 -32.03
N VAL A 383 22.37 -29.78 -32.42
CA VAL A 383 22.16 -29.42 -33.83
C VAL A 383 23.47 -28.91 -34.47
N THR A 384 24.23 -28.06 -33.77
CA THR A 384 25.50 -27.54 -34.27
C THR A 384 26.51 -28.67 -34.47
N GLU A 385 26.67 -29.56 -33.49
CA GLU A 385 27.54 -30.73 -33.59
C GLU A 385 27.13 -31.67 -34.74
N ALA A 386 25.85 -31.89 -34.92
CA ALA A 386 25.30 -32.71 -36.03
C ALA A 386 25.60 -32.09 -37.40
N GLN A 387 25.44 -30.76 -37.53
CA GLN A 387 25.78 -30.02 -38.76
C GLN A 387 27.27 -30.08 -39.10
N GLU A 388 28.13 -29.92 -38.08
CA GLU A 388 29.59 -29.99 -38.28
C GLU A 388 29.99 -31.40 -38.71
N ASN A 389 29.43 -32.45 -38.09
CA ASN A 389 29.70 -33.81 -38.47
C ASN A 389 29.19 -34.14 -39.91
N GLN A 390 28.04 -33.62 -40.28
CA GLN A 390 27.53 -33.75 -41.66
C GLN A 390 28.46 -33.10 -42.66
N LYS A 391 28.87 -31.84 -42.42
CA LYS A 391 29.78 -31.12 -43.29
C LYS A 391 31.12 -31.85 -43.44
N ASN A 392 31.69 -32.36 -42.34
CA ASN A 392 32.93 -33.15 -42.38
C ASN A 392 32.76 -34.47 -43.15
N ALA A 393 31.59 -35.11 -43.06
CA ALA A 393 31.28 -36.31 -43.86
C ALA A 393 31.19 -35.99 -45.36
N GLU A 394 30.54 -34.87 -45.74
CA GLU A 394 30.48 -34.41 -47.12
C GLU A 394 31.88 -34.13 -47.74
N ILE A 395 32.74 -33.41 -46.96
CA ILE A 395 34.11 -33.15 -47.38
C ILE A 395 34.88 -34.46 -47.62
N ARG A 396 34.79 -35.42 -46.72
CA ARG A 396 35.45 -36.73 -46.88
C ARG A 396 34.90 -37.50 -48.09
N ALA A 397 33.59 -37.41 -48.38
CA ALA A 397 33.00 -38.05 -49.54
C ALA A 397 33.50 -37.43 -50.86
N LEU A 398 33.67 -36.10 -50.92
CA LEU A 398 34.25 -35.37 -52.05
C LEU A 398 35.73 -35.71 -52.26
N GLU A 399 36.52 -35.75 -51.19
CA GLU A 399 37.94 -36.16 -51.24
C GLU A 399 38.11 -37.60 -51.75
N ALA A 400 37.25 -38.52 -51.41
CA ALA A 400 37.26 -39.92 -51.84
C ALA A 400 36.95 -40.09 -53.35
N GLN A 401 36.34 -39.09 -54.02
CA GLN A 401 36.07 -39.16 -55.45
C GLN A 401 37.35 -39.02 -56.33
N ILE A 402 38.41 -38.48 -55.77
CA ILE A 402 39.71 -38.47 -56.44
C ILE A 402 40.38 -39.81 -56.13
N ASN A 403 40.43 -40.71 -57.11
CA ASN A 403 41.12 -41.97 -56.96
C ASN A 403 42.63 -41.84 -57.22
N PRO A 404 43.46 -41.66 -56.14
CA PRO A 404 44.88 -41.43 -56.32
C PRO A 404 45.60 -42.61 -56.99
N HIS A 405 45.11 -43.80 -56.72
CA HIS A 405 45.71 -45.03 -57.30
C HIS A 405 45.54 -45.09 -58.82
N PHE A 406 44.41 -44.62 -59.36
CA PHE A 406 44.22 -44.55 -60.80
C PHE A 406 45.18 -43.55 -61.43
N LEU A 407 45.43 -42.39 -60.81
CA LEU A 407 46.40 -41.41 -61.33
C LEU A 407 47.81 -41.93 -61.31
N TYR A 408 48.20 -42.64 -60.25
CA TYR A 408 49.56 -43.21 -60.18
C TYR A 408 49.79 -44.31 -61.23
N ASN A 409 48.82 -45.22 -61.34
CA ASN A 409 48.91 -46.31 -62.33
C ASN A 409 48.97 -45.76 -63.77
N THR A 410 48.23 -44.68 -64.05
CA THR A 410 48.28 -44.04 -65.38
C THR A 410 49.65 -43.41 -65.68
N LEU A 411 50.22 -42.70 -64.67
CA LEU A 411 51.55 -42.13 -64.85
C LEU A 411 52.61 -43.19 -64.97
N ASP A 412 52.57 -44.28 -64.23
CA ASP A 412 53.50 -45.42 -64.35
C ASP A 412 53.36 -46.07 -65.73
N SER A 413 52.20 -46.23 -66.27
CA SER A 413 51.97 -46.77 -67.61
C SER A 413 52.57 -45.88 -68.68
N ILE A 414 52.43 -44.55 -68.58
CA ILE A 414 53.02 -43.58 -69.53
C ILE A 414 54.55 -43.56 -69.38
N ASN A 415 55.04 -43.73 -68.15
CA ASN A 415 56.49 -43.79 -67.93
C ASN A 415 57.10 -45.00 -68.59
N TRP A 416 56.49 -46.17 -68.49
CA TRP A 416 56.90 -47.36 -69.17
C TRP A 416 56.90 -47.19 -70.70
N MET A 417 55.91 -46.59 -71.32
CA MET A 417 55.82 -46.29 -72.71
C MET A 417 56.93 -45.32 -73.18
N ALA A 418 57.26 -44.32 -72.33
CA ALA A 418 58.37 -43.38 -72.63
C ALA A 418 59.74 -44.11 -72.61
N ILE A 419 59.95 -45.02 -71.63
CA ILE A 419 61.21 -45.82 -71.57
C ILE A 419 61.31 -46.76 -72.79
N GLU A 420 60.23 -47.39 -73.20
CA GLU A 420 60.20 -48.31 -74.35
C GLU A 420 60.52 -47.58 -75.67
N LYS A 421 60.19 -46.31 -75.72
CA LYS A 421 60.50 -45.47 -76.89
C LYS A 421 61.87 -44.74 -76.80
N GLU A 422 62.65 -45.03 -75.77
CA GLU A 422 63.96 -44.42 -75.50
C GLU A 422 63.89 -42.90 -75.19
N GLU A 423 62.66 -42.39 -74.84
CA GLU A 423 62.39 -41.01 -74.51
C GLU A 423 62.66 -40.75 -73.02
N TYR A 424 63.93 -40.72 -72.68
CA TYR A 424 64.37 -40.65 -71.24
C TYR A 424 64.01 -39.33 -70.57
N GLU A 425 64.00 -38.22 -71.36
CA GLU A 425 63.54 -36.95 -70.80
C GLU A 425 62.06 -36.95 -70.42
N ILE A 426 61.21 -37.57 -71.24
CA ILE A 426 59.79 -37.72 -70.94
C ILE A 426 59.61 -38.64 -69.72
N SER A 427 60.34 -39.74 -69.67
CA SER A 427 60.35 -40.66 -68.54
C SER A 427 60.70 -39.94 -67.19
N LYS A 428 61.77 -39.05 -67.26
CA LYS A 428 62.17 -38.23 -66.11
C LYS A 428 61.07 -37.25 -65.68
N MET A 429 60.36 -36.61 -66.61
CA MET A 429 59.28 -35.70 -66.36
C MET A 429 58.12 -36.43 -65.67
N ILE A 430 57.70 -37.59 -66.20
CA ILE A 430 56.57 -38.41 -65.61
C ILE A 430 56.94 -38.88 -64.24
N ARG A 431 58.15 -39.33 -64.02
CA ARG A 431 58.62 -39.78 -62.73
C ARG A 431 58.58 -38.66 -61.67
N ASN A 432 59.11 -37.45 -62.04
CA ASN A 432 59.01 -36.26 -61.21
C ASN A 432 57.58 -35.85 -60.93
N LEU A 433 56.67 -35.90 -61.92
CA LEU A 433 55.25 -35.62 -61.75
C LEU A 433 54.60 -36.60 -60.80
N GLY A 434 54.91 -37.92 -60.87
CA GLY A 434 54.46 -38.96 -60.00
C GLY A 434 54.82 -38.71 -58.50
N VAL A 435 56.05 -38.25 -58.25
CA VAL A 435 56.51 -37.88 -56.90
C VAL A 435 55.80 -36.62 -56.42
N ILE A 436 55.66 -35.60 -57.27
CA ILE A 436 54.94 -34.36 -56.91
C ILE A 436 53.50 -34.66 -56.59
N LEU A 437 52.80 -35.45 -57.40
CA LEU A 437 51.44 -35.82 -57.19
C LEU A 437 51.22 -36.65 -55.90
N ARG A 438 52.13 -37.63 -55.70
CA ARG A 438 52.13 -38.45 -54.46
C ARG A 438 52.34 -37.60 -53.21
N TYR A 439 53.21 -36.61 -53.29
CA TYR A 439 53.41 -35.64 -52.21
C TYR A 439 52.18 -34.75 -52.03
N SER A 440 51.52 -34.29 -53.07
CA SER A 440 50.36 -33.35 -52.99
C SER A 440 49.05 -33.99 -52.53
N VAL A 441 48.76 -35.23 -53.01
CA VAL A 441 47.45 -35.92 -52.74
C VAL A 441 47.35 -36.52 -51.35
N ASN A 442 48.48 -36.93 -50.73
CA ASN A 442 48.46 -37.50 -49.38
C ASN A 442 48.44 -36.41 -48.32
N LYS A 443 47.23 -36.21 -47.68
CA LYS A 443 46.96 -35.30 -46.52
C LYS A 443 47.73 -33.96 -46.59
N SER A 444 47.08 -32.95 -47.15
CA SER A 444 47.64 -31.61 -47.35
C SER A 444 48.11 -30.88 -46.06
N ASN A 445 47.56 -31.24 -44.89
CA ASN A 445 47.90 -30.65 -43.59
C ASN A 445 48.98 -31.43 -42.82
N GLN A 446 49.72 -32.32 -43.47
CA GLN A 446 50.77 -33.10 -42.83
C GLN A 446 52.02 -32.23 -42.59
N ILE A 447 52.66 -32.45 -41.45
CA ILE A 447 53.97 -31.85 -41.13
C ILE A 447 55.06 -32.71 -41.73
N VAL A 448 56.02 -32.11 -42.38
CA VAL A 448 57.15 -32.76 -43.05
C VAL A 448 58.49 -32.12 -42.59
N THR A 449 59.58 -32.81 -42.77
CA THR A 449 60.91 -32.28 -42.49
C THR A 449 61.37 -31.33 -43.66
N ILE A 450 62.24 -30.40 -43.37
CA ILE A 450 62.89 -29.60 -44.41
C ILE A 450 63.61 -30.46 -45.49
N ARG A 451 64.13 -31.60 -45.11
CA ARG A 451 64.71 -32.61 -46.01
C ARG A 451 63.64 -33.12 -47.03
N GLU A 452 62.51 -33.49 -46.58
CA GLU A 452 61.40 -33.96 -47.45
C GLU A 452 60.86 -32.82 -48.33
N LEU A 453 60.83 -31.61 -47.79
CA LEU A 453 60.42 -30.44 -48.52
C LEU A 453 61.45 -30.08 -49.64
N ALA A 454 62.74 -30.18 -49.32
CA ALA A 454 63.80 -29.94 -50.28
C ALA A 454 63.76 -30.91 -51.46
N ASP A 455 63.62 -32.23 -51.18
CA ASP A 455 63.49 -33.25 -52.20
C ASP A 455 62.29 -33.01 -53.12
N TRP A 456 61.19 -32.56 -52.57
CA TRP A 456 60.01 -32.18 -53.34
C TRP A 456 60.25 -30.90 -54.18
N LEU A 457 60.85 -29.88 -53.59
CA LEU A 457 61.17 -28.62 -54.27
C LEU A 457 62.10 -28.85 -55.50
N GLU A 458 63.14 -29.67 -55.30
CA GLU A 458 64.05 -30.02 -56.40
C GLU A 458 63.32 -30.68 -57.56
N LYS A 459 62.46 -31.65 -57.29
CA LYS A 459 61.69 -32.31 -58.32
C LYS A 459 60.66 -31.42 -58.96
N TYR A 460 60.01 -30.56 -58.18
CA TYR A 460 59.04 -29.57 -58.71
C TYR A 460 59.72 -28.54 -59.62
N ILE A 461 60.84 -27.93 -59.18
CA ILE A 461 61.58 -26.93 -59.95
C ILE A 461 62.17 -27.56 -61.19
N SER A 462 62.78 -28.75 -61.11
CA SER A 462 63.29 -29.48 -62.28
C SER A 462 62.17 -29.77 -63.29
N LEU A 463 60.99 -30.15 -62.88
CA LEU A 463 59.84 -30.35 -63.80
C LEU A 463 59.45 -29.03 -64.47
N GLN A 464 59.45 -27.93 -63.75
CA GLN A 464 59.15 -26.61 -64.32
C GLN A 464 60.25 -26.11 -65.23
N GLN A 465 61.56 -26.37 -64.95
CA GLN A 465 62.61 -26.04 -65.86
C GLN A 465 62.43 -26.72 -67.21
N MET A 466 62.19 -28.03 -67.22
CA MET A 466 61.93 -28.75 -68.47
C MET A 466 60.70 -28.19 -69.23
N ARG A 467 59.66 -27.76 -68.52
CA ARG A 467 58.44 -27.16 -69.09
C ARG A 467 58.74 -25.80 -69.75
N PHE A 468 59.65 -25.02 -69.17
CA PHE A 468 60.01 -23.68 -69.60
C PHE A 468 61.30 -23.70 -70.47
N ASN A 469 61.72 -24.87 -71.05
CA ASN A 469 62.88 -25.02 -71.90
C ASN A 469 64.16 -24.44 -71.29
N ASP A 470 64.40 -24.69 -69.98
CA ASP A 470 65.52 -24.22 -69.20
C ASP A 470 65.72 -22.67 -69.25
N ALA A 471 64.61 -21.92 -69.37
CA ALA A 471 64.63 -20.43 -69.35
C ALA A 471 65.16 -19.83 -68.04
N PHE A 472 65.18 -20.62 -66.95
CA PHE A 472 65.72 -20.19 -65.67
C PHE A 472 66.63 -21.24 -65.02
N ALA A 473 67.54 -20.78 -64.19
CA ALA A 473 68.35 -21.57 -63.29
C ALA A 473 67.81 -21.47 -61.87
N TYR A 474 68.11 -22.44 -61.01
CA TYR A 474 67.81 -22.33 -59.60
C TYR A 474 69.01 -22.66 -58.71
N ARG A 475 69.01 -22.11 -57.50
CA ARG A 475 69.93 -22.40 -56.43
C ARG A 475 69.11 -22.73 -55.16
N LEU A 476 69.39 -23.86 -54.55
CA LEU A 476 68.76 -24.27 -53.31
C LEU A 476 69.86 -24.44 -52.27
N ASN A 477 69.95 -23.50 -51.33
CA ASN A 477 70.94 -23.49 -50.26
C ASN A 477 70.18 -23.79 -48.93
N ILE A 478 70.53 -24.91 -48.33
CA ILE A 478 69.89 -25.33 -47.09
C ILE A 478 71.00 -25.59 -46.07
N ASP A 479 70.84 -24.90 -44.91
CA ASP A 479 71.75 -25.09 -43.80
C ASP A 479 71.52 -26.47 -43.18
N GLU A 480 72.60 -27.20 -42.90
CA GLU A 480 72.54 -28.58 -42.37
C GLU A 480 71.76 -28.70 -41.08
N GLU A 481 71.81 -27.67 -40.25
CA GLU A 481 71.05 -27.62 -38.98
C GLU A 481 69.53 -27.55 -39.17
N THR A 482 69.04 -27.24 -40.35
CA THR A 482 67.61 -27.10 -40.62
C THR A 482 66.94 -28.34 -41.18
N TYR A 483 67.66 -29.31 -41.72
CA TYR A 483 67.11 -30.48 -42.40
C TYR A 483 66.10 -31.30 -41.59
N ASP A 484 66.27 -31.44 -40.32
CA ASP A 484 65.38 -32.22 -39.46
C ASP A 484 64.24 -31.38 -38.82
N ARG A 485 64.23 -30.05 -39.08
CA ARG A 485 63.16 -29.16 -38.64
C ARG A 485 61.89 -29.41 -39.42
N LYS A 486 60.78 -29.20 -38.76
CA LYS A 486 59.46 -29.53 -39.30
C LYS A 486 58.74 -28.27 -39.82
N VAL A 487 58.06 -28.45 -40.93
CA VAL A 487 57.20 -27.41 -41.53
C VAL A 487 55.91 -28.02 -42.07
N TYR A 488 54.89 -27.20 -42.28
CA TYR A 488 53.69 -27.71 -42.94
C TYR A 488 53.95 -27.96 -44.43
N LYS A 489 53.45 -29.08 -44.88
CA LYS A 489 53.52 -29.54 -46.26
C LYS A 489 52.88 -28.51 -47.20
N LEU A 490 53.39 -28.37 -48.38
CA LEU A 490 52.93 -27.48 -49.43
C LEU A 490 52.97 -25.95 -49.10
N LEU A 491 53.64 -25.56 -47.98
CA LEU A 491 53.71 -24.17 -47.56
C LEU A 491 54.45 -23.31 -48.57
N LEU A 492 55.58 -23.82 -49.11
CA LEU A 492 56.41 -23.06 -50.04
C LEU A 492 55.95 -23.12 -51.49
N GLN A 493 55.11 -24.09 -51.85
CA GLN A 493 54.66 -24.27 -53.23
C GLN A 493 54.06 -23.00 -53.84
N PRO A 494 53.17 -22.23 -53.26
CA PRO A 494 52.60 -21.04 -53.87
C PRO A 494 53.63 -19.92 -54.10
N PHE A 495 54.66 -19.83 -53.25
CA PHE A 495 55.72 -18.83 -53.39
C PHE A 495 56.67 -19.18 -54.55
N VAL A 496 57.03 -20.45 -54.64
CA VAL A 496 57.88 -20.95 -55.77
C VAL A 496 57.10 -20.94 -57.06
N GLU A 497 55.81 -21.31 -57.06
CA GLU A 497 54.95 -21.19 -58.23
C GLU A 497 54.86 -19.74 -58.72
N ASN A 498 54.73 -18.78 -57.81
CA ASN A 498 54.61 -17.37 -58.15
C ASN A 498 55.92 -16.87 -58.84
N ALA A 499 57.06 -17.24 -58.29
CA ALA A 499 58.34 -16.91 -58.89
C ALA A 499 58.49 -17.48 -60.31
N ILE A 500 58.18 -18.78 -60.47
CA ILE A 500 58.39 -19.45 -61.78
C ILE A 500 57.32 -19.00 -62.79
N ILE A 501 56.01 -19.08 -62.42
CA ILE A 501 54.94 -18.84 -63.41
C ILE A 501 54.76 -17.36 -63.70
N HIS A 502 54.87 -16.52 -62.66
CA HIS A 502 54.66 -15.08 -62.82
C HIS A 502 55.90 -14.27 -62.92
N GLY A 503 56.99 -14.61 -62.23
CA GLY A 503 58.24 -13.94 -62.27
C GLY A 503 58.93 -14.10 -63.65
N PHE A 504 58.99 -15.32 -64.15
CA PHE A 504 59.74 -15.64 -65.41
C PHE A 504 58.86 -15.72 -66.66
N LYS A 505 57.58 -15.37 -66.61
CA LYS A 505 56.61 -15.52 -67.70
C LYS A 505 57.01 -14.95 -69.05
N GLU A 506 57.82 -13.87 -69.06
CA GLU A 506 58.22 -13.15 -70.28
C GLU A 506 59.75 -13.22 -70.55
N MET A 507 60.46 -14.10 -69.78
CA MET A 507 61.88 -14.30 -69.91
C MET A 507 62.18 -15.51 -70.81
N GLU A 508 62.94 -15.29 -71.89
CA GLU A 508 63.35 -16.40 -72.74
C GLU A 508 64.60 -17.13 -72.19
N SER A 509 65.40 -16.46 -71.40
CA SER A 509 66.56 -17.03 -70.71
C SER A 509 67.08 -16.12 -69.59
N GLY A 510 67.91 -16.63 -68.69
CA GLY A 510 68.57 -15.85 -67.64
C GLY A 510 67.76 -15.65 -66.38
N GLY A 511 66.60 -16.30 -66.24
CA GLY A 511 65.89 -16.35 -64.94
C GLY A 511 66.74 -17.06 -63.88
N LEU A 512 66.71 -16.55 -62.64
CA LEU A 512 67.36 -17.17 -61.47
C LEU A 512 66.42 -17.20 -60.34
N LEU A 513 66.11 -18.40 -59.84
CA LEU A 513 65.36 -18.65 -58.56
C LEU A 513 66.37 -19.08 -57.53
N GLN A 514 66.47 -18.34 -56.44
CA GLN A 514 67.28 -18.71 -55.29
C GLN A 514 66.39 -18.96 -54.08
N ILE A 515 66.58 -20.09 -53.39
CA ILE A 515 65.90 -20.45 -52.18
C ILE A 515 66.91 -20.76 -51.09
N ASP A 516 66.95 -19.92 -50.04
CA ASP A 516 67.86 -20.08 -48.93
C ASP A 516 67.05 -20.45 -47.67
N ILE A 517 67.41 -21.54 -46.96
CA ILE A 517 66.78 -22.01 -45.74
C ILE A 517 67.88 -22.04 -44.66
N MET A 518 67.71 -21.21 -43.64
CA MET A 518 68.68 -21.08 -42.55
C MET A 518 68.04 -21.00 -41.16
N PRO A 519 68.77 -21.27 -40.09
CA PRO A 519 68.30 -21.07 -38.76
C PRO A 519 68.13 -19.57 -38.47
N ALA A 520 67.10 -19.21 -37.68
CA ALA A 520 66.91 -17.81 -37.27
C ALA A 520 67.95 -17.43 -36.21
N GLN A 521 68.56 -16.23 -36.32
CA GLN A 521 69.68 -15.82 -35.46
C GLN A 521 69.38 -15.58 -34.01
N HIS A 522 68.09 -15.31 -33.63
CA HIS A 522 67.74 -14.92 -32.30
C HIS A 522 66.59 -15.74 -31.72
N ASP A 523 65.96 -16.63 -32.49
CA ASP A 523 64.85 -17.52 -32.07
C ASP A 523 65.06 -18.95 -32.57
N PRO A 524 64.57 -19.96 -31.92
CA PRO A 524 64.67 -21.36 -32.35
C PRO A 524 63.88 -21.66 -33.65
N GLY A 525 63.61 -20.68 -34.49
CA GLY A 525 62.88 -20.76 -35.76
C GLY A 525 63.73 -20.97 -36.98
N ILE A 526 63.12 -20.96 -38.18
CA ILE A 526 63.77 -21.02 -39.47
C ILE A 526 63.42 -19.75 -40.28
N VAL A 527 64.39 -19.29 -41.08
CA VAL A 527 64.21 -18.23 -42.06
C VAL A 527 64.33 -18.85 -43.44
N ILE A 528 63.31 -18.60 -44.27
CA ILE A 528 63.28 -19.04 -45.65
C ILE A 528 63.23 -17.79 -46.53
N ILE A 529 64.20 -17.68 -47.43
CA ILE A 529 64.28 -16.58 -48.40
C ILE A 529 64.05 -17.17 -49.77
N ILE A 530 63.11 -16.64 -50.52
CA ILE A 530 62.80 -17.01 -51.90
C ILE A 530 63.00 -15.78 -52.71
N GLU A 531 64.00 -15.80 -53.60
CA GLU A 531 64.39 -14.69 -54.43
C GLU A 531 64.33 -15.07 -55.93
N ASP A 532 63.69 -14.24 -56.72
CA ASP A 532 63.67 -14.34 -58.19
C ASP A 532 64.12 -13.02 -58.79
N ASN A 533 64.80 -13.12 -59.95
CA ASN A 533 65.19 -11.99 -60.79
C ASN A 533 64.16 -11.73 -61.90
N GLY A 534 62.89 -12.07 -61.67
CA GLY A 534 61.84 -11.92 -62.65
C GLY A 534 61.34 -10.49 -62.83
N LYS A 535 60.14 -10.36 -63.33
CA LYS A 535 59.54 -9.04 -63.66
C LYS A 535 59.20 -8.16 -62.43
N GLY A 536 59.21 -8.74 -61.21
CA GLY A 536 58.82 -8.02 -60.00
C GLY A 536 57.33 -7.71 -59.91
N MET A 537 56.96 -6.89 -58.91
CA MET A 537 55.56 -6.49 -58.60
C MET A 537 55.46 -4.96 -58.53
N PRO A 538 54.25 -4.40 -58.89
CA PRO A 538 53.89 -3.01 -58.65
C PRO A 538 53.88 -2.65 -57.15
N GLN A 539 54.24 -1.39 -56.85
CA GLN A 539 54.27 -0.93 -55.44
C GLN A 539 52.94 -1.06 -54.66
N ASP A 540 51.83 -0.96 -55.36
CA ASP A 540 50.53 -1.08 -54.73
C ASP A 540 50.26 -2.52 -54.24
N MET A 541 50.70 -3.51 -55.02
CA MET A 541 50.57 -4.93 -54.57
C MET A 541 51.56 -5.24 -53.43
N LEU A 542 52.76 -4.65 -53.46
CA LEU A 542 53.77 -4.81 -52.43
C LEU A 542 53.25 -4.33 -51.04
N LYS A 543 52.58 -3.17 -51.03
CA LYS A 543 51.95 -2.65 -49.76
C LYS A 543 50.91 -3.60 -49.21
N CYS A 544 50.03 -4.14 -50.04
CA CYS A 544 49.03 -5.10 -49.62
C CYS A 544 49.63 -6.37 -49.01
N TYR A 545 50.68 -6.93 -49.56
CA TYR A 545 51.28 -8.15 -49.02
C TYR A 545 52.12 -7.93 -47.76
N ASN A 546 52.62 -6.72 -47.51
CA ASN A 546 53.33 -6.38 -46.27
C ASN A 546 52.41 -5.90 -45.14
N ASP A 547 51.15 -5.55 -45.44
CA ASP A 547 50.13 -5.34 -44.42
C ASP A 547 49.50 -6.68 -44.10
N ARG A 548 49.62 -7.13 -42.84
CA ARG A 548 49.18 -8.45 -42.41
C ARG A 548 47.65 -8.63 -42.52
N GLU A 549 46.90 -7.59 -42.20
CA GLU A 549 45.43 -7.68 -42.25
C GLU A 549 44.92 -7.70 -43.70
N GLU A 550 45.52 -6.87 -44.58
CA GLU A 550 45.18 -6.83 -46.00
C GLU A 550 45.62 -8.10 -46.72
N ALA A 551 46.84 -8.63 -46.43
CA ALA A 551 47.36 -9.87 -47.01
C ALA A 551 46.48 -11.11 -46.69
N ILE A 552 45.68 -11.08 -45.62
CA ILE A 552 44.81 -12.18 -45.21
C ILE A 552 43.36 -11.98 -45.71
N LYS A 553 42.88 -10.76 -45.90
CA LYS A 553 41.47 -10.41 -46.22
C LYS A 553 41.16 -10.22 -47.71
N ASP A 554 42.16 -10.08 -48.57
CA ASP A 554 41.91 -9.75 -49.98
C ASP A 554 41.49 -10.97 -50.82
N GLU A 555 40.22 -11.08 -51.09
CA GLU A 555 39.59 -12.14 -51.91
C GLU A 555 39.70 -11.89 -53.44
N GLY A 556 40.39 -10.83 -53.92
CA GLY A 556 40.18 -10.37 -55.31
C GLY A 556 41.37 -10.31 -56.27
N ARG A 557 42.64 -10.29 -55.83
CA ARG A 557 43.72 -9.86 -56.70
C ARG A 557 44.80 -10.87 -57.09
N SER A 558 45.15 -11.85 -56.36
CA SER A 558 46.06 -12.94 -56.65
C SER A 558 45.85 -14.13 -55.75
N ILE A 559 45.10 -15.08 -56.19
CA ILE A 559 44.66 -16.25 -55.44
C ILE A 559 45.82 -17.04 -54.81
N GLY A 560 46.99 -17.09 -55.46
CA GLY A 560 48.14 -17.89 -55.04
C GLY A 560 48.88 -17.38 -53.81
N LEU A 561 49.33 -16.12 -53.77
CA LEU A 561 50.07 -15.56 -52.62
C LEU A 561 49.17 -15.25 -51.43
N HIS A 562 47.97 -14.77 -51.71
CA HIS A 562 47.00 -14.56 -50.64
C HIS A 562 46.71 -15.87 -49.87
N ASN A 563 46.43 -16.96 -50.60
CA ASN A 563 46.22 -18.27 -49.99
C ASN A 563 47.45 -18.77 -49.22
N ALA A 564 48.66 -18.43 -49.68
CA ALA A 564 49.92 -18.79 -49.01
C ALA A 564 50.03 -18.09 -47.64
N PHE A 565 49.84 -16.76 -47.62
CA PHE A 565 49.88 -15.98 -46.39
C PHE A 565 48.71 -16.34 -45.43
N SER A 566 47.52 -16.55 -45.93
CA SER A 566 46.39 -17.04 -45.13
C SER A 566 46.65 -18.41 -44.49
N ARG A 567 47.22 -19.36 -45.25
CA ARG A 567 47.64 -20.66 -44.69
C ARG A 567 48.74 -20.51 -43.66
N MET A 568 49.73 -19.64 -43.91
CA MET A 568 50.82 -19.38 -42.95
C MET A 568 50.26 -18.82 -41.63
N ASN A 569 49.34 -17.88 -41.73
CA ASN A 569 48.66 -17.33 -40.55
C ASN A 569 47.80 -18.38 -39.83
N MET A 570 47.09 -19.25 -40.57
CA MET A 570 46.27 -20.33 -40.01
C MET A 570 47.14 -21.38 -39.27
N TYR A 571 48.32 -21.72 -39.80
CA TYR A 571 49.16 -22.77 -39.23
C TYR A 571 50.04 -22.30 -38.09
N TYR A 572 50.56 -21.07 -38.13
CA TYR A 572 51.55 -20.57 -37.20
C TYR A 572 51.07 -19.37 -36.35
N GLY A 573 49.91 -18.77 -36.70
CA GLY A 573 49.36 -17.60 -36.04
C GLY A 573 50.30 -16.39 -36.06
N GLU A 574 50.29 -15.60 -35.02
CA GLU A 574 51.14 -14.42 -34.87
C GLU A 574 52.63 -14.70 -34.73
N LYS A 575 52.99 -15.96 -34.50
CA LYS A 575 54.39 -16.37 -34.35
C LYS A 575 55.18 -16.43 -35.67
N ALA A 576 54.49 -16.45 -36.79
CA ALA A 576 55.13 -16.37 -38.10
C ALA A 576 55.08 -14.91 -38.62
N SER A 577 56.16 -14.52 -39.33
CA SER A 577 56.20 -13.23 -39.99
C SER A 577 56.77 -13.38 -41.40
N TRP A 578 56.41 -12.46 -42.25
CA TRP A 578 56.93 -12.38 -43.63
C TRP A 578 57.22 -10.95 -43.99
N ASN A 579 58.09 -10.82 -44.98
CA ASN A 579 58.42 -9.55 -45.65
C ASN A 579 58.57 -9.78 -47.14
N VAL A 580 57.93 -8.97 -47.95
CA VAL A 580 58.00 -9.02 -49.38
C VAL A 580 58.75 -7.74 -49.88
N SER A 581 59.78 -7.91 -50.61
CA SER A 581 60.51 -6.82 -51.25
C SER A 581 60.57 -7.07 -52.77
N SER A 582 60.09 -6.13 -53.56
CA SER A 582 60.07 -6.28 -55.03
C SER A 582 60.18 -4.94 -55.71
N MET A 583 60.82 -4.95 -56.90
CA MET A 583 60.89 -3.82 -57.78
C MET A 583 60.59 -4.29 -59.19
N GLU A 584 59.71 -3.57 -59.91
CA GLU A 584 59.38 -3.90 -61.29
C GLU A 584 60.67 -3.98 -62.18
N GLY A 585 60.85 -5.06 -62.89
CA GLY A 585 62.04 -5.34 -63.76
C GLY A 585 63.27 -5.84 -62.98
N MET A 586 63.23 -5.98 -61.65
CA MET A 586 64.39 -6.42 -60.83
C MET A 586 64.13 -7.70 -60.01
N GLY A 587 62.89 -8.20 -60.00
CA GLY A 587 62.56 -9.40 -59.34
C GLY A 587 61.86 -9.21 -57.96
N THR A 588 61.71 -10.32 -57.25
CA THR A 588 61.01 -10.35 -55.94
C THR A 588 61.78 -11.17 -54.90
N VAL A 589 61.89 -10.65 -53.70
CA VAL A 589 62.42 -11.37 -52.50
C VAL A 589 61.32 -11.52 -51.48
N ILE A 590 60.98 -12.77 -51.11
CA ILE A 590 60.05 -13.10 -50.06
C ILE A 590 60.81 -13.75 -48.89
N THR A 591 60.80 -13.10 -47.75
CA THR A 591 61.41 -13.62 -46.52
C THR A 591 60.33 -14.13 -45.59
N LEU A 592 60.34 -15.40 -45.22
CA LEU A 592 59.45 -16.03 -44.32
C LEU A 592 60.16 -16.39 -43.01
N ARG A 593 59.64 -16.03 -41.87
CA ARG A 593 60.13 -16.44 -40.53
C ARG A 593 59.14 -17.34 -39.90
N LEU A 594 59.51 -18.58 -39.61
CA LEU A 594 58.64 -19.60 -39.09
C LEU A 594 59.16 -20.07 -37.74
N PRO A 595 58.29 -20.22 -36.71
CA PRO A 595 58.68 -20.81 -35.44
C PRO A 595 58.94 -22.32 -35.59
N VAL A 596 59.62 -22.94 -34.64
CA VAL A 596 59.73 -24.41 -34.56
C VAL A 596 58.37 -25.01 -34.28
N LEU A 597 58.00 -26.05 -35.01
CA LEU A 597 56.80 -26.86 -34.81
C LEU A 597 57.06 -27.96 -33.80
#